data_270e5848ba650151cfe438d3c255177e
#
_entry.id   270e5848ba650151cfe438d3c255177e
#
_cell.length_a   1.000
_cell.length_b   1.000
_cell.length_c   1.000
_cell.angle_alpha   90.00
_cell.angle_beta   90.00
_cell.angle_gamma   90.00
#
_symmetry.space_group_name_H-M   'P 1'
#
loop_
_entity.id
_entity.type
_entity.pdbx_description
1 polymer ?
#
loop_
_entity_poly.entity_id
_entity_poly.type
_entity_poly.pdbx_seq_one_letter_code
_entity_poly.pdbx_strand_id
1 'polypeptide(L)'
;HHFLFSAVVPNTKTGINFVQSFNDDSRSQGYHTILESYLTLKLVAQTLKKWSKLILVSWKLRSIDRFFSPLGSGIWLWPMLKKDWLCSIKGATSINNCLWIELFDAALKDIPHQSNGLYLCENQGWERAFLHAWRKHGHGKIIGVPHATVPFWHLYYFDDPRAINARGNFSQPLPD
;
A
#
# COMPACT_ATOMS: atom_id res chain seq x y z
N HIS A 1 -21.42 4.54 6.66
CA HIS A 1 -20.22 3.74 6.39
C HIS A 1 -19.70 4.02 4.99
N HIS A 2 -18.37 4.03 4.80
CA HIS A 2 -17.72 4.13 3.51
C HIS A 2 -17.00 2.81 3.21
N PHE A 3 -17.24 2.26 2.03
CA PHE A 3 -16.60 1.05 1.55
C PHE A 3 -15.74 1.40 0.32
N LEU A 4 -14.44 1.17 0.44
CA LEU A 4 -13.49 1.39 -0.63
C LEU A 4 -13.01 0.04 -1.16
N PHE A 5 -13.20 -0.19 -2.44
CA PHE A 5 -12.79 -1.42 -3.13
C PHE A 5 -11.71 -1.13 -4.15
N SER A 6 -10.81 -2.07 -4.35
CA SER A 6 -9.98 -2.11 -5.55
C SER A 6 -10.64 -3.01 -6.59
N ALA A 7 -10.61 -2.62 -7.84
CA ALA A 7 -11.26 -3.36 -8.90
C ALA A 7 -10.53 -4.68 -9.20
N VAL A 8 -10.99 -5.76 -8.58
CA VAL A 8 -10.57 -7.16 -8.90
C VAL A 8 -11.36 -7.69 -10.10
N VAL A 9 -12.21 -6.88 -10.68
CA VAL A 9 -13.07 -7.22 -11.83
C VAL A 9 -12.34 -7.01 -13.15
N PRO A 10 -12.77 -7.69 -14.26
CA PRO A 10 -12.05 -7.68 -15.54
C PRO A 10 -11.82 -6.30 -16.15
N ASN A 11 -12.60 -5.30 -15.78
CA ASN A 11 -12.37 -3.91 -16.16
C ASN A 11 -13.02 -2.92 -15.20
N THR A 12 -12.47 -1.71 -15.13
CA THR A 12 -12.90 -0.62 -14.25
C THR A 12 -14.37 -0.22 -14.48
N LYS A 13 -14.85 -0.25 -15.74
CA LYS A 13 -16.24 0.10 -16.05
C LYS A 13 -17.23 -0.88 -15.39
N THR A 14 -16.95 -2.17 -15.45
CA THR A 14 -17.78 -3.19 -14.78
C THR A 14 -17.77 -2.97 -13.26
N GLY A 15 -16.62 -2.65 -12.70
CA GLY A 15 -16.50 -2.33 -11.27
C GLY A 15 -17.30 -1.08 -10.87
N ILE A 16 -17.26 0.01 -11.65
CA ILE A 16 -18.04 1.21 -11.40
C ILE A 16 -19.55 0.89 -11.43
N ASN A 17 -20.03 0.18 -12.46
CA ASN A 17 -21.43 -0.20 -12.55
C ASN A 17 -21.88 -1.05 -11.36
N PHE A 18 -21.03 -1.97 -10.93
CA PHE A 18 -21.30 -2.83 -9.78
C PHE A 18 -21.45 -2.01 -8.49
N VAL A 19 -20.52 -1.09 -8.23
CA VAL A 19 -20.56 -0.20 -7.04
C VAL A 19 -21.79 0.73 -7.10
N GLN A 20 -22.13 1.26 -8.27
CA GLN A 20 -23.32 2.09 -8.44
C GLN A 20 -24.59 1.32 -8.06
N SER A 21 -24.70 0.04 -8.45
CA SER A 21 -25.87 -0.77 -8.08
C SER A 21 -26.04 -0.95 -6.56
N PHE A 22 -24.93 -0.96 -5.80
CA PHE A 22 -25.00 -0.96 -4.35
C PHE A 22 -25.41 0.40 -3.77
N ASN A 23 -24.91 1.48 -4.35
CA ASN A 23 -25.24 2.83 -3.86
C ASN A 23 -26.70 3.20 -4.19
N ASP A 24 -27.26 2.64 -5.26
CA ASP A 24 -28.65 2.87 -5.67
C ASP A 24 -29.65 1.99 -4.86
N ASP A 25 -29.18 0.95 -4.16
CA ASP A 25 -30.03 0.14 -3.28
C ASP A 25 -30.37 0.95 -2.02
N SER A 26 -31.65 1.30 -1.87
CA SER A 26 -32.17 2.03 -0.71
C SER A 26 -31.95 1.33 0.64
N ARG A 27 -31.62 0.04 0.65
CA ARG A 27 -31.27 -0.74 1.84
C ARG A 27 -29.81 -0.61 2.23
N SER A 28 -28.97 -0.07 1.34
CA SER A 28 -27.54 0.15 1.62
C SER A 28 -27.37 1.23 2.67
N GLN A 29 -26.74 0.88 3.80
CA GLN A 29 -26.38 1.83 4.86
C GLN A 29 -25.01 2.45 4.66
N GLY A 30 -24.41 2.29 3.48
CA GLY A 30 -23.05 2.72 3.17
C GLY A 30 -22.88 3.29 1.79
N TYR A 31 -21.84 4.10 1.63
CA TYR A 31 -21.39 4.59 0.34
C TYR A 31 -20.21 3.74 -0.17
N HIS A 32 -20.33 3.24 -1.36
CA HIS A 32 -19.35 2.35 -1.97
C HIS A 32 -18.58 3.11 -3.06
N THR A 33 -17.28 2.95 -3.11
CA THR A 33 -16.41 3.59 -4.09
C THR A 33 -15.32 2.62 -4.55
N ILE A 34 -14.90 2.76 -5.80
CA ILE A 34 -13.74 2.04 -6.33
C ILE A 34 -12.53 2.98 -6.30
N LEU A 35 -11.39 2.47 -5.82
CA LEU A 35 -10.17 3.25 -5.72
C LEU A 35 -9.72 3.81 -7.08
N GLU A 36 -9.89 3.03 -8.15
CA GLU A 36 -9.55 3.41 -9.52
C GLU A 36 -10.41 4.57 -10.07
N SER A 37 -11.55 4.89 -9.46
CA SER A 37 -12.36 6.05 -9.85
C SER A 37 -11.66 7.40 -9.59
N TYR A 38 -10.68 7.40 -8.71
CA TYR A 38 -9.84 8.57 -8.42
C TYR A 38 -8.70 8.77 -9.42
N LEU A 39 -8.54 7.88 -10.40
CA LEU A 39 -7.46 7.97 -11.38
C LEU A 39 -7.67 9.17 -12.31
N THR A 40 -6.73 10.09 -12.28
CA THR A 40 -6.70 11.28 -13.15
C THR A 40 -5.34 11.40 -13.85
N LEU A 41 -5.28 12.14 -14.95
CA LEU A 41 -4.01 12.42 -15.64
C LEU A 41 -2.99 13.10 -14.70
N LYS A 42 -3.46 13.99 -13.82
CA LYS A 42 -2.63 14.62 -12.80
C LYS A 42 -2.02 13.59 -11.86
N LEU A 43 -2.80 12.62 -11.41
CA LEU A 43 -2.35 11.56 -10.52
C LEU A 43 -1.34 10.65 -11.22
N VAL A 44 -1.56 10.30 -12.48
CA VAL A 44 -0.59 9.55 -13.29
C VAL A 44 0.74 10.31 -13.39
N ALA A 45 0.71 11.60 -13.68
CA ALA A 45 1.92 12.43 -13.74
C ALA A 45 2.66 12.48 -12.39
N GLN A 46 1.94 12.58 -11.27
CA GLN A 46 2.51 12.53 -9.92
C GLN A 46 3.15 11.17 -9.63
N THR A 47 2.50 10.08 -9.99
CA THR A 47 3.03 8.72 -9.89
C THR A 47 4.35 8.57 -10.66
N LEU A 48 4.37 8.98 -11.92
CA LEU A 48 5.58 8.93 -12.75
C LEU A 48 6.72 9.79 -12.18
N LYS A 49 6.40 10.96 -11.66
CA LYS A 49 7.39 11.82 -10.97
C LYS A 49 7.98 11.13 -9.73
N LYS A 50 7.15 10.50 -8.89
CA LYS A 50 7.62 9.76 -7.71
C LYS A 50 8.47 8.56 -8.11
N TRP A 51 8.02 7.80 -9.09
CA TRP A 51 8.76 6.66 -9.64
C TRP A 51 10.11 7.06 -10.22
N SER A 52 10.18 8.12 -11.03
CA SER A 52 11.43 8.65 -11.57
C SER A 52 12.40 9.07 -10.46
N LYS A 53 11.89 9.73 -9.41
CA LYS A 53 12.69 10.09 -8.24
C LYS A 53 13.25 8.84 -7.53
N LEU A 54 12.42 7.80 -7.38
CA LEU A 54 12.85 6.53 -6.79
C LEU A 54 13.98 5.90 -7.60
N ILE A 55 13.88 5.87 -8.93
CA ILE A 55 14.93 5.37 -9.82
C ILE A 55 16.23 6.17 -9.62
N LEU A 56 16.16 7.50 -9.59
CA LEU A 56 17.34 8.35 -9.38
C LEU A 56 17.99 8.08 -8.02
N VAL A 57 17.20 7.97 -6.96
CA VAL A 57 17.70 7.64 -5.62
C VAL A 57 18.34 6.24 -5.60
N SER A 58 17.79 5.29 -6.35
CA SER A 58 18.31 3.90 -6.39
C SER A 58 19.76 3.82 -6.88
N TRP A 59 20.22 4.80 -7.63
CA TRP A 59 21.63 4.85 -8.06
C TRP A 59 22.60 5.01 -6.89
N LYS A 60 22.15 5.60 -5.79
CA LYS A 60 22.92 5.70 -4.54
C LYS A 60 23.02 4.37 -3.80
N LEU A 61 22.18 3.41 -4.17
CA LEU A 61 22.07 2.09 -3.53
C LEU A 61 22.81 1.00 -4.35
N ARG A 62 23.81 1.37 -5.16
CA ARG A 62 24.51 0.41 -6.04
C ARG A 62 25.21 -0.71 -5.28
N SER A 63 25.67 -0.44 -4.05
CA SER A 63 26.35 -1.41 -3.19
C SER A 63 25.43 -2.04 -2.15
N ILE A 64 24.12 -2.04 -2.39
CA ILE A 64 23.15 -2.61 -1.46
C ILE A 64 23.29 -4.12 -1.31
N ASP A 65 23.82 -4.80 -2.34
CA ASP A 65 24.06 -6.25 -2.40
C ASP A 65 24.81 -6.80 -1.19
N ARG A 66 25.77 -6.02 -0.66
CA ARG A 66 26.55 -6.39 0.53
C ARG A 66 25.72 -6.52 1.82
N PHE A 67 24.54 -5.89 1.87
CA PHE A 67 23.65 -5.98 3.02
C PHE A 67 22.71 -7.18 2.98
N PHE A 68 22.73 -7.95 1.87
CA PHE A 68 21.94 -9.16 1.72
C PHE A 68 22.70 -10.41 2.18
N SER A 69 23.48 -10.26 3.24
CA SER A 69 24.14 -11.38 3.94
C SER A 69 23.74 -11.31 5.41
N PRO A 70 22.99 -12.30 5.93
CA PRO A 70 22.68 -12.34 7.35
C PRO A 70 23.95 -12.41 8.20
N LEU A 71 23.98 -11.63 9.27
CA LEU A 71 25.12 -11.55 10.17
C LEU A 71 25.52 -12.95 10.67
N GLY A 72 26.79 -13.32 10.48
CA GLY A 72 27.34 -14.60 10.94
C GLY A 72 26.99 -15.84 10.12
N SER A 73 26.21 -15.71 9.04
CA SER A 73 25.75 -16.87 8.25
C SER A 73 26.73 -17.27 7.13
N GLY A 74 27.55 -16.37 6.63
CA GLY A 74 28.34 -16.59 5.41
C GLY A 74 27.49 -16.76 4.13
N ILE A 75 26.16 -16.69 4.23
CA ILE A 75 25.25 -16.86 3.10
C ILE A 75 25.01 -15.52 2.41
N TRP A 76 25.23 -15.47 1.09
CA TRP A 76 24.93 -14.30 0.29
C TRP A 76 23.62 -14.48 -0.48
N LEU A 77 22.57 -13.80 -0.03
CA LEU A 77 21.21 -13.94 -0.56
C LEU A 77 20.94 -13.10 -1.81
N TRP A 78 21.86 -12.21 -2.18
CA TRP A 78 21.66 -11.30 -3.31
C TRP A 78 21.31 -11.98 -4.63
N PRO A 79 21.92 -13.10 -5.05
CA PRO A 79 21.55 -13.77 -6.30
C PRO A 79 20.08 -14.17 -6.36
N MET A 80 19.50 -14.54 -5.21
CA MET A 80 18.08 -14.92 -5.08
C MET A 80 17.16 -13.70 -5.07
N LEU A 81 17.54 -12.63 -4.37
CA LEU A 81 16.68 -11.47 -4.09
C LEU A 81 16.85 -10.32 -5.07
N LYS A 82 17.90 -10.36 -5.92
CA LYS A 82 18.21 -9.29 -6.87
C LYS A 82 17.06 -8.92 -7.81
N LYS A 83 16.34 -9.92 -8.32
CA LYS A 83 15.22 -9.71 -9.23
C LYS A 83 14.08 -8.98 -8.52
N ASP A 84 13.74 -9.41 -7.33
CA ASP A 84 12.65 -8.81 -6.53
C ASP A 84 13.02 -7.41 -6.07
N TRP A 85 14.27 -7.20 -5.66
CA TRP A 85 14.81 -5.87 -5.37
C TRP A 85 14.67 -4.92 -6.57
N LEU A 86 15.12 -5.35 -7.76
CA LEU A 86 15.02 -4.51 -8.96
C LEU A 86 13.57 -4.21 -9.34
N CYS A 87 12.68 -5.21 -9.21
CA CYS A 87 11.24 -5.02 -9.43
C CYS A 87 10.65 -4.00 -8.44
N SER A 88 11.07 -4.05 -7.18
CA SER A 88 10.59 -3.16 -6.12
C SER A 88 11.08 -1.72 -6.27
N ILE A 89 12.18 -1.48 -6.99
CA ILE A 89 12.77 -0.14 -7.16
C ILE A 89 12.49 0.46 -8.54
N LYS A 90 12.55 -0.35 -9.61
CA LYS A 90 12.51 0.14 -11.01
C LYS A 90 11.41 -0.51 -11.85
N GLY A 91 10.86 -1.63 -11.39
CA GLY A 91 9.91 -2.44 -12.15
C GLY A 91 8.45 -2.10 -11.86
N ALA A 92 7.57 -3.01 -12.30
CA ALA A 92 6.12 -2.87 -12.15
C ALA A 92 5.69 -2.71 -10.69
N THR A 93 6.32 -3.42 -9.75
CA THR A 93 6.01 -3.31 -8.33
C THR A 93 6.22 -1.89 -7.82
N SER A 94 7.32 -1.22 -8.21
CA SER A 94 7.60 0.15 -7.75
C SER A 94 6.61 1.17 -8.31
N ILE A 95 6.23 1.06 -9.58
CA ILE A 95 5.25 1.99 -10.16
C ILE A 95 3.87 1.78 -9.58
N ASN A 96 3.48 0.52 -9.33
CA ASN A 96 2.22 0.18 -8.66
C ASN A 96 2.19 0.73 -7.23
N ASN A 97 3.26 0.58 -6.47
CA ASN A 97 3.33 1.14 -5.12
C ASN A 97 3.25 2.68 -5.13
N CYS A 98 3.90 3.34 -6.09
CA CYS A 98 3.75 4.79 -6.27
C CYS A 98 2.31 5.17 -6.63
N LEU A 99 1.63 4.37 -7.46
CA LEU A 99 0.24 4.59 -7.83
C LEU A 99 -0.70 4.41 -6.62
N TRP A 100 -0.50 3.36 -5.81
CA TRP A 100 -1.27 3.14 -4.58
C TRP A 100 -1.18 4.34 -3.63
N ILE A 101 0.02 4.92 -3.46
CA ILE A 101 0.20 6.10 -2.61
C ILE A 101 -0.66 7.28 -3.09
N GLU A 102 -0.72 7.53 -4.39
CA GLU A 102 -1.50 8.65 -4.96
C GLU A 102 -3.00 8.37 -4.90
N LEU A 103 -3.43 7.15 -5.22
CA LEU A 103 -4.84 6.77 -5.21
C LEU A 103 -5.42 6.83 -3.80
N PHE A 104 -4.74 6.25 -2.81
CA PHE A 104 -5.21 6.32 -1.42
C PHE A 104 -5.17 7.74 -0.87
N ASP A 105 -4.18 8.54 -1.25
CA ASP A 105 -4.13 9.95 -0.86
C ASP A 105 -5.34 10.72 -1.39
N ALA A 106 -5.70 10.49 -2.65
CA ALA A 106 -6.86 11.12 -3.26
C ALA A 106 -8.18 10.64 -2.63
N ALA A 107 -8.35 9.33 -2.48
CA ALA A 107 -9.57 8.74 -1.95
C ALA A 107 -9.83 9.14 -0.48
N LEU A 108 -8.81 9.02 0.37
CA LEU A 108 -8.96 9.32 1.81
C LEU A 108 -9.04 10.82 2.10
N LYS A 109 -8.60 11.66 1.18
CA LYS A 109 -8.85 13.11 1.25
C LYS A 109 -10.30 13.47 0.94
N ASP A 110 -10.93 12.71 0.03
CA ASP A 110 -12.28 13.00 -0.48
C ASP A 110 -13.37 12.52 0.47
N ILE A 111 -13.16 11.42 1.17
CA ILE A 111 -14.14 10.90 2.14
C ILE A 111 -14.14 11.72 3.43
N PRO A 112 -15.33 11.93 4.05
CA PRO A 112 -15.42 12.60 5.34
C PRO A 112 -14.66 11.82 6.42
N HIS A 113 -14.29 12.52 7.51
CA HIS A 113 -13.59 11.90 8.64
C HIS A 113 -14.27 10.62 9.11
N GLN A 114 -13.50 9.55 9.18
CA GLN A 114 -13.92 8.26 9.71
C GLN A 114 -13.29 8.05 11.09
N SER A 115 -14.12 7.73 12.09
CA SER A 115 -13.64 7.46 13.45
C SER A 115 -12.89 6.13 13.56
N ASN A 116 -13.29 5.15 12.74
CA ASN A 116 -12.68 3.83 12.72
C ASN A 116 -12.59 3.32 11.27
N GLY A 117 -11.53 2.60 10.97
CA GLY A 117 -11.33 1.88 9.72
C GLY A 117 -11.03 0.41 9.97
N LEU A 118 -11.45 -0.43 9.04
CA LEU A 118 -11.13 -1.85 9.00
C LEU A 118 -10.57 -2.19 7.61
N TYR A 119 -9.53 -3.00 7.55
CA TYR A 119 -9.03 -3.51 6.28
C TYR A 119 -8.53 -4.95 6.42
N LEU A 120 -8.48 -5.68 5.32
CA LEU A 120 -7.89 -7.02 5.29
C LEU A 120 -6.37 -6.90 5.33
N CYS A 121 -5.76 -7.42 6.39
CA CYS A 121 -4.33 -7.39 6.60
C CYS A 121 -3.67 -8.64 6.01
N GLU A 122 -2.99 -8.46 4.89
CA GLU A 122 -2.26 -9.51 4.16
C GLU A 122 -0.76 -9.18 4.03
N ASN A 123 -0.34 -8.07 4.65
CA ASN A 123 1.00 -7.52 4.59
C ASN A 123 1.45 -7.17 3.16
N GLN A 124 0.53 -6.61 2.38
CA GLN A 124 0.77 -6.18 1.01
C GLN A 124 1.27 -4.72 0.94
N GLY A 125 1.95 -4.39 -0.15
CA GLY A 125 2.51 -3.04 -0.34
C GLY A 125 1.45 -1.92 -0.30
N TRP A 126 0.24 -2.18 -0.81
CA TRP A 126 -0.86 -1.22 -0.80
C TRP A 126 -1.33 -0.84 0.61
N GLU A 127 -1.23 -1.76 1.57
CA GLU A 127 -1.64 -1.52 2.96
C GLU A 127 -0.84 -0.37 3.59
N ARG A 128 0.47 -0.32 3.32
CA ARG A 128 1.33 0.76 3.82
C ARG A 128 0.93 2.11 3.22
N ALA A 129 0.55 2.14 1.95
CA ALA A 129 0.05 3.34 1.29
C ALA A 129 -1.29 3.80 1.89
N PHE A 130 -2.20 2.85 2.15
CA PHE A 130 -3.48 3.09 2.80
C PHE A 130 -3.31 3.64 4.22
N LEU A 131 -2.53 2.98 5.07
CA LEU A 131 -2.25 3.40 6.44
C LEU A 131 -1.60 4.79 6.50
N HIS A 132 -0.65 5.06 5.59
CA HIS A 132 -0.04 6.38 5.47
C HIS A 132 -1.06 7.47 5.14
N ALA A 133 -1.89 7.24 4.14
CA ALA A 133 -2.90 8.19 3.72
C ALA A 133 -3.99 8.38 4.79
N TRP A 134 -4.41 7.30 5.46
CA TRP A 134 -5.36 7.34 6.58
C TRP A 134 -4.91 8.31 7.67
N ARG A 135 -3.68 8.17 8.13
CA ARG A 135 -3.10 9.05 9.15
C ARG A 135 -2.87 10.46 8.65
N LYS A 136 -2.39 10.61 7.43
CA LYS A 136 -2.16 11.92 6.81
C LYS A 136 -3.42 12.78 6.77
N HIS A 137 -4.58 12.17 6.52
CA HIS A 137 -5.86 12.88 6.45
C HIS A 137 -6.61 12.93 7.78
N GLY A 138 -5.97 12.50 8.87
CA GLY A 138 -6.49 12.66 10.23
C GLY A 138 -7.71 11.79 10.53
N HIS A 139 -7.88 10.66 9.85
CA HIS A 139 -8.88 9.66 10.23
C HIS A 139 -8.51 9.01 11.57
N GLY A 140 -9.50 8.38 12.23
CA GLY A 140 -9.36 7.80 13.56
C GLY A 140 -8.61 6.46 13.57
N LYS A 141 -9.00 5.56 14.45
CA LYS A 141 -8.37 4.23 14.60
C LYS A 141 -8.49 3.40 13.33
N ILE A 142 -7.46 2.58 13.06
CA ILE A 142 -7.45 1.66 11.93
C ILE A 142 -7.01 0.27 12.35
N ILE A 143 -7.85 -0.72 12.08
CA ILE A 143 -7.65 -2.11 12.51
C ILE A 143 -7.41 -2.98 11.28
N GLY A 144 -6.24 -3.64 11.25
CA GLY A 144 -5.94 -4.68 10.27
C GLY A 144 -6.50 -6.03 10.74
N VAL A 145 -7.36 -6.62 9.93
CA VAL A 145 -7.95 -7.94 10.22
C VAL A 145 -7.31 -8.98 9.32
N PRO A 146 -6.53 -9.94 9.86
CA PRO A 146 -6.01 -11.04 9.06
C PRO A 146 -7.17 -11.82 8.42
N HIS A 147 -7.12 -12.08 7.12
CA HIS A 147 -8.18 -12.81 6.42
C HIS A 147 -8.11 -14.33 6.64
N ALA A 148 -6.98 -14.82 7.16
CA ALA A 148 -6.74 -16.22 7.45
C ALA A 148 -5.95 -16.39 8.75
N THR A 149 -5.90 -17.62 9.24
CA THR A 149 -5.04 -17.98 10.38
C THR A 149 -3.58 -17.63 10.06
N VAL A 150 -2.91 -16.92 10.97
CA VAL A 150 -1.49 -16.56 10.87
C VAL A 150 -0.67 -17.67 11.54
N PRO A 151 -0.03 -18.58 10.78
CA PRO A 151 0.88 -19.56 11.37
C PRO A 151 2.12 -18.88 11.97
N PHE A 152 2.69 -19.47 13.00
CA PHE A 152 3.87 -18.94 13.70
C PHE A 152 5.07 -18.63 12.78
N TRP A 153 5.24 -19.38 11.71
CA TRP A 153 6.32 -19.20 10.73
C TRP A 153 6.04 -18.17 9.64
N HIS A 154 4.89 -17.50 9.65
CA HIS A 154 4.61 -16.36 8.78
C HIS A 154 5.31 -15.09 9.31
N LEU A 155 6.63 -15.07 9.20
CA LEU A 155 7.50 -14.03 9.78
C LEU A 155 7.22 -12.61 9.26
N TYR A 156 6.54 -12.48 8.14
CA TYR A 156 6.18 -11.18 7.56
C TYR A 156 5.12 -10.40 8.36
N TYR A 157 4.47 -11.03 9.35
CA TYR A 157 3.64 -10.33 10.33
C TYR A 157 4.43 -9.78 11.53
N PHE A 158 5.71 -10.11 11.64
CA PHE A 158 6.57 -9.66 12.72
C PHE A 158 7.53 -8.60 12.20
N ASP A 159 7.13 -7.35 12.32
CA ASP A 159 7.98 -6.23 11.92
C ASP A 159 9.19 -6.08 12.86
N ASP A 160 10.33 -5.69 12.30
CA ASP A 160 11.52 -5.40 13.11
C ASP A 160 11.26 -4.15 13.98
N PRO A 161 11.42 -4.25 15.32
CA PRO A 161 11.21 -3.10 16.21
C PRO A 161 12.03 -1.87 15.85
N ARG A 162 13.17 -2.04 15.18
CA ARG A 162 14.00 -0.92 14.70
C ARG A 162 13.34 -0.16 13.55
N ALA A 163 12.58 -0.86 12.69
CA ALA A 163 11.82 -0.24 11.61
C ALA A 163 10.56 0.47 12.12
N ILE A 164 9.92 -0.09 13.16
CA ILE A 164 8.72 0.50 13.79
C ILE A 164 9.09 1.76 14.58
N ASN A 165 10.18 1.70 15.35
CA ASN A 165 10.62 2.76 16.25
C ASN A 165 11.56 3.77 15.59
N ALA A 166 11.74 3.72 14.27
CA ALA A 166 12.56 4.69 13.54
C ALA A 166 12.04 6.11 13.79
N ARG A 167 12.94 6.99 14.22
CA ARG A 167 12.59 8.39 14.53
C ARG A 167 12.28 9.17 13.25
N GLY A 168 11.27 10.02 13.31
CA GLY A 168 10.88 10.92 12.20
C GLY A 168 10.04 10.24 11.13
N ASN A 169 10.17 10.70 9.89
CA ASN A 169 9.37 10.26 8.74
C ASN A 169 9.71 8.84 8.23
N PHE A 170 10.55 8.10 8.93
CA PHE A 170 11.02 6.77 8.52
C PHE A 170 10.30 5.63 9.23
N SER A 171 9.42 5.92 10.19
CA SER A 171 8.61 4.87 10.83
C SER A 171 7.66 4.24 9.81
N GLN A 172 7.58 2.92 9.84
CA GLN A 172 6.58 2.24 9.02
C GLN A 172 5.18 2.49 9.58
N PRO A 173 4.19 2.83 8.74
CA PRO A 173 2.81 2.92 9.20
C PRO A 173 2.28 1.53 9.53
N LEU A 174 1.80 1.34 10.76
CA LEU A 174 1.19 0.11 11.25
C LEU A 174 -0.27 0.38 11.65
N PRO A 175 -1.14 -0.64 11.66
CA PRO A 175 -2.48 -0.52 12.27
C PRO A 175 -2.36 -0.24 13.78
N ASP A 176 -3.47 0.20 14.39
CA ASP A 176 -3.56 0.49 15.83
C ASP A 176 -3.78 -0.77 16.66
#